data_fc1a3b47c83346ba6f083acaf0f1e705
#
_entry.id   fc1a3b47c83346ba6f083acaf0f1e705
#
_cell.length_a   1.000
_cell.length_b   1.000
_cell.length_c   1.000
_cell.angle_alpha   90.00
_cell.angle_beta   90.00
_cell.angle_gamma   90.00
#
_symmetry.space_group_name_H-M   'P 1'
#
loop_
_entity.id
_entity.type
_entity.pdbx_description
1 polymer ?
#
loop_
_entity_poly.entity_id
_entity_poly.type
_entity_poly.pdbx_seq_one_letter_code
_entity_poly.pdbx_strand_id
1 'polypeptide(L)'
;MRYIILLVLCAWTGIALAIDYHAKDSLLLQLKQTTIAAERINIYRNLADICFETPDEKTYLLNMYREAQKAGDTSGMLNALNDLVCGETKEYRMDSAYHYMELIKAIREPQETAPAVSYTHL
;
A
#
# COMPACT_ATOMS: atom_id res chain seq x y z
N MET A 1 22.89 -19.15 32.38
CA MET A 1 21.76 -19.45 31.53
C MET A 1 20.95 -18.23 31.07
N ARG A 2 20.69 -17.26 31.95
CA ARG A 2 19.96 -16.02 31.59
C ARG A 2 20.64 -15.23 30.44
N TYR A 3 21.98 -15.13 30.47
CA TYR A 3 22.72 -14.35 29.49
C TYR A 3 22.74 -15.01 28.09
N ILE A 4 22.70 -16.33 28.05
CA ILE A 4 22.67 -17.08 26.79
C ILE A 4 21.34 -16.87 26.07
N ILE A 5 20.23 -16.87 26.83
CA ILE A 5 18.90 -16.64 26.28
C ILE A 5 18.77 -15.23 25.72
N LEU A 6 19.30 -14.21 26.42
CA LEU A 6 19.33 -12.82 25.95
C LEU A 6 20.15 -12.65 24.68
N LEU A 7 21.31 -13.30 24.60
CA LEU A 7 22.16 -13.28 23.41
C LEU A 7 21.46 -13.94 22.20
N VAL A 8 20.76 -15.05 22.42
CA VAL A 8 20.00 -15.72 21.38
C VAL A 8 18.86 -14.84 20.88
N LEU A 9 18.12 -14.17 21.78
CA LEU A 9 17.04 -13.25 21.41
C LEU A 9 17.58 -12.06 20.61
N CYS A 10 18.71 -11.48 20.98
CA CYS A 10 19.35 -10.39 20.23
C CYS A 10 19.80 -10.84 18.85
N ALA A 11 20.33 -12.05 18.73
CA ALA A 11 20.74 -12.62 17.45
C ALA A 11 19.53 -12.84 16.52
N TRP A 12 18.42 -13.30 17.08
CA TRP A 12 17.17 -13.49 16.31
C TRP A 12 16.63 -12.17 15.78
N THR A 13 16.56 -11.12 16.59
CA THR A 13 16.09 -9.80 16.15
C THR A 13 17.02 -9.20 15.09
N GLY A 14 18.33 -9.38 15.21
CA GLY A 14 19.29 -8.93 14.21
C GLY A 14 19.12 -9.64 12.87
N ILE A 15 18.89 -10.95 12.89
CA ILE A 15 18.65 -11.74 11.68
C ILE A 15 17.34 -11.31 10.99
N ALA A 16 16.26 -11.07 11.77
CA ALA A 16 14.97 -10.63 11.21
C ALA A 16 15.11 -9.29 10.49
N LEU A 17 15.79 -8.31 11.11
CA LEU A 17 16.06 -7.00 10.50
C LEU A 17 16.88 -7.14 9.21
N ALA A 18 17.92 -7.98 9.22
CA ALA A 18 18.74 -8.22 8.04
C ALA A 18 17.93 -8.85 6.89
N ILE A 19 17.00 -9.75 7.21
CA ILE A 19 16.11 -10.38 6.22
C ILE A 19 15.20 -9.30 5.60
N ASP A 20 14.65 -8.40 6.40
CA ASP A 20 13.77 -7.34 5.90
C ASP A 20 14.49 -6.39 4.95
N TYR A 21 15.70 -5.96 5.28
CA TYR A 21 16.52 -5.13 4.38
C TYR A 21 16.87 -5.85 3.10
N HIS A 22 17.23 -7.12 3.18
CA HIS A 22 17.56 -7.91 2.01
C HIS A 22 16.35 -8.08 1.09
N ALA A 23 15.17 -8.36 1.66
CA ALA A 23 13.92 -8.45 0.93
C ALA A 23 13.58 -7.13 0.24
N LYS A 24 13.75 -6.01 0.93
CA LYS A 24 13.52 -4.67 0.36
C LYS A 24 14.42 -4.41 -0.83
N ASP A 25 15.72 -4.67 -0.69
CA ASP A 25 16.69 -4.46 -1.78
C ASP A 25 16.38 -5.33 -2.98
N SER A 26 16.01 -6.58 -2.77
CA SER A 26 15.61 -7.52 -3.82
C SER A 26 14.37 -7.00 -4.57
N LEU A 27 13.36 -6.51 -3.85
CA LEU A 27 12.14 -5.97 -4.45
C LEU A 27 12.43 -4.70 -5.26
N LEU A 28 13.29 -3.82 -4.76
CA LEU A 28 13.68 -2.60 -5.48
C LEU A 28 14.42 -2.94 -6.77
N LEU A 29 15.24 -3.97 -6.76
CA LEU A 29 15.92 -4.45 -7.96
C LEU A 29 14.93 -5.01 -8.97
N GLN A 30 13.98 -5.84 -8.53
CA GLN A 30 12.92 -6.37 -9.38
C GLN A 30 12.09 -5.25 -10.00
N LEU A 31 11.80 -4.20 -9.24
CA LEU A 31 11.04 -3.05 -9.71
C LEU A 31 11.73 -2.35 -10.88
N LYS A 32 13.06 -2.25 -10.85
CA LYS A 32 13.84 -1.67 -11.95
C LYS A 32 13.84 -2.54 -13.20
N GLN A 33 13.66 -3.83 -13.04
CA GLN A 33 13.76 -4.81 -14.12
C GLN A 33 12.45 -5.10 -14.82
N THR A 34 11.30 -4.86 -14.17
CA THR A 34 10.01 -5.19 -14.74
C THR A 34 9.27 -3.94 -15.25
N THR A 35 8.63 -4.09 -16.40
CA THR A 35 7.70 -3.10 -16.98
C THR A 35 6.25 -3.57 -16.92
N ILE A 36 6.02 -4.78 -16.42
CA ILE A 36 4.68 -5.37 -16.36
C ILE A 36 3.92 -4.76 -15.17
N ALA A 37 2.77 -4.12 -15.47
CA ALA A 37 2.01 -3.38 -14.47
C ALA A 37 1.59 -4.24 -13.28
N ALA A 38 1.09 -5.44 -13.51
CA ALA A 38 0.65 -6.34 -12.44
C ALA A 38 1.81 -6.70 -11.49
N GLU A 39 3.00 -6.92 -12.04
CA GLU A 39 4.19 -7.21 -11.24
C GLU A 39 4.62 -5.97 -10.44
N ARG A 40 4.62 -4.80 -11.05
CA ARG A 40 4.99 -3.54 -10.39
C ARG A 40 4.05 -3.25 -9.22
N ILE A 41 2.75 -3.40 -9.43
CA ILE A 41 1.72 -3.21 -8.39
C ILE A 41 1.99 -4.14 -7.20
N ASN A 42 2.26 -5.40 -7.48
CA ASN A 42 2.54 -6.38 -6.43
C ASN A 42 3.85 -6.09 -5.69
N ILE A 43 4.88 -5.63 -6.39
CA ILE A 43 6.14 -5.22 -5.78
C ILE A 43 5.93 -4.04 -4.82
N TYR A 44 5.18 -3.02 -5.24
CA TYR A 44 4.88 -1.89 -4.36
C TYR A 44 4.07 -2.31 -3.13
N ARG A 45 3.14 -3.24 -3.29
CA ARG A 45 2.40 -3.80 -2.14
C ARG A 45 3.36 -4.45 -1.15
N ASN A 46 4.26 -5.29 -1.63
CA ASN A 46 5.23 -5.99 -0.78
C ASN A 46 6.19 -5.00 -0.12
N LEU A 47 6.63 -3.97 -0.84
CA LEU A 47 7.47 -2.91 -0.27
C LEU A 47 6.73 -2.15 0.83
N ALA A 48 5.45 -1.82 0.63
CA ALA A 48 4.64 -1.16 1.65
C ALA A 48 4.51 -2.03 2.90
N ASP A 49 4.32 -3.34 2.74
CA ASP A 49 4.22 -4.28 3.86
C ASP A 49 5.53 -4.34 4.67
N ILE A 50 6.67 -4.40 3.97
CA ILE A 50 7.99 -4.42 4.63
C ILE A 50 8.24 -3.11 5.39
N CYS A 51 7.80 -1.99 4.83
CA CYS A 51 7.99 -0.66 5.41
C CYS A 51 6.81 -0.21 6.28
N PHE A 52 6.01 -1.15 6.77
CA PHE A 52 4.84 -0.89 7.60
C PHE A 52 5.18 0.03 8.77
N GLU A 53 4.33 1.03 8.97
CA GLU A 53 4.49 2.07 10.01
C GLU A 53 5.73 2.96 9.86
N THR A 54 6.35 2.98 8.68
CA THR A 54 7.41 3.93 8.34
C THR A 54 6.90 4.95 7.33
N PRO A 55 7.57 6.12 7.18
CA PRO A 55 7.18 7.09 6.15
C PRO A 55 7.22 6.54 4.72
N ASP A 56 8.06 5.55 4.46
CA ASP A 56 8.18 4.91 3.14
C ASP A 56 6.94 4.12 2.74
N GLU A 57 6.19 3.59 3.71
CA GLU A 57 4.93 2.87 3.46
C GLU A 57 3.99 3.71 2.61
N LYS A 58 3.75 4.96 3.00
CA LYS A 58 2.86 5.86 2.28
C LYS A 58 3.34 6.10 0.85
N THR A 59 4.64 6.29 0.67
CA THR A 59 5.24 6.48 -0.65
C THR A 59 4.99 5.28 -1.56
N TYR A 60 5.19 4.07 -1.06
CA TYR A 60 4.96 2.86 -1.84
C TYR A 60 3.47 2.62 -2.13
N LEU A 61 2.58 2.94 -1.21
CA LEU A 61 1.13 2.85 -1.43
C LEU A 61 0.66 3.84 -2.49
N LEU A 62 1.18 5.07 -2.50
CA LEU A 62 0.87 6.05 -3.54
C LEU A 62 1.38 5.60 -4.90
N ASN A 63 2.57 5.01 -4.97
CA ASN A 63 3.10 4.46 -6.22
C ASN A 63 2.28 3.27 -6.69
N MET A 64 1.83 2.41 -5.78
CA MET A 64 0.92 1.31 -6.08
C MET A 64 -0.38 1.82 -6.70
N TYR A 65 -0.97 2.84 -6.10
CA TYR A 65 -2.18 3.47 -6.61
C TYR A 65 -1.98 4.01 -8.03
N ARG A 66 -0.89 4.72 -8.27
CA ARG A 66 -0.59 5.29 -9.60
C ARG A 66 -0.40 4.23 -10.66
N GLU A 67 0.34 3.17 -10.35
CA GLU A 67 0.53 2.05 -11.29
C GLU A 67 -0.80 1.34 -11.59
N ALA A 68 -1.62 1.13 -10.56
CA ALA A 68 -2.94 0.52 -10.73
C ALA A 68 -3.86 1.41 -11.56
N GLN A 69 -3.81 2.72 -11.35
CA GLN A 69 -4.60 3.69 -12.10
C GLN A 69 -4.24 3.66 -13.59
N LYS A 70 -2.95 3.67 -13.90
CA LYS A 70 -2.46 3.58 -15.29
C LYS A 70 -2.89 2.29 -15.97
N ALA A 71 -2.90 1.20 -15.23
CA ALA A 71 -3.26 -0.13 -15.75
C ALA A 71 -4.77 -0.37 -15.79
N GLY A 72 -5.58 0.50 -15.21
CA GLY A 72 -7.01 0.29 -15.08
C GLY A 72 -7.35 -0.82 -14.08
N ASP A 73 -6.47 -1.09 -13.14
CA ASP A 73 -6.65 -2.12 -12.10
C ASP A 73 -7.41 -1.54 -10.91
N THR A 74 -8.73 -1.65 -10.96
CA THR A 74 -9.64 -1.15 -9.92
C THR A 74 -9.35 -1.77 -8.56
N SER A 75 -9.11 -3.08 -8.52
CA SER A 75 -8.79 -3.78 -7.28
C SER A 75 -7.49 -3.26 -6.65
N GLY A 76 -6.47 -3.06 -7.46
CA GLY A 76 -5.19 -2.49 -7.02
C GLY A 76 -5.35 -1.08 -6.47
N MET A 77 -6.13 -0.24 -7.14
CA MET A 77 -6.44 1.12 -6.67
C MET A 77 -7.14 1.10 -5.31
N LEU A 78 -8.18 0.27 -5.17
CA LEU A 78 -8.94 0.19 -3.92
C LEU A 78 -8.10 -0.33 -2.76
N ASN A 79 -7.26 -1.33 -3.01
CA ASN A 79 -6.38 -1.87 -1.98
C ASN A 79 -5.39 -0.81 -1.48
N ALA A 80 -4.77 -0.08 -2.39
CA ALA A 80 -3.83 0.98 -2.02
C ALA A 80 -4.54 2.10 -1.24
N LEU A 81 -5.70 2.54 -1.70
CA LEU A 81 -6.46 3.60 -1.05
C LEU A 81 -6.96 3.19 0.34
N ASN A 82 -7.42 1.95 0.51
CA ASN A 82 -7.85 1.46 1.82
C ASN A 82 -6.70 1.50 2.82
N ASP A 83 -5.51 1.09 2.42
CA ASP A 83 -4.34 1.12 3.29
C ASP A 83 -3.90 2.55 3.59
N LEU A 84 -4.03 3.47 2.62
CA LEU A 84 -3.76 4.89 2.83
C LEU A 84 -4.73 5.49 3.84
N VAL A 85 -6.02 5.18 3.75
CA VAL A 85 -7.02 5.63 4.74
C VAL A 85 -6.64 5.14 6.14
N CYS A 86 -6.28 3.87 6.27
CA CYS A 86 -5.88 3.32 7.56
C CYS A 86 -4.66 4.03 8.13
N GLY A 87 -3.64 4.28 7.31
CA GLY A 87 -2.43 4.98 7.73
C GLY A 87 -2.70 6.41 8.19
N GLU A 88 -3.48 7.16 7.42
CA GLU A 88 -3.81 8.55 7.77
C GLU A 88 -4.68 8.62 9.02
N THR A 89 -5.61 7.68 9.20
CA THR A 89 -6.46 7.60 10.38
C THR A 89 -5.65 7.33 11.64
N LYS A 90 -4.67 6.43 11.57
CA LYS A 90 -3.77 6.14 12.70
C LYS A 90 -2.98 7.36 13.14
N GLU A 91 -2.60 8.22 12.21
CA GLU A 91 -1.84 9.43 12.48
C GLU A 91 -2.71 10.66 12.70
N TYR A 92 -4.03 10.48 12.84
CA TYR A 92 -5.01 11.54 13.05
C TYR A 92 -5.05 12.60 11.94
N ARG A 93 -4.65 12.24 10.72
CA ARG A 93 -4.72 13.12 9.55
C ARG A 93 -6.06 12.91 8.83
N MET A 94 -7.12 13.44 9.42
CA MET A 94 -8.49 13.20 8.96
C MET A 94 -8.78 13.82 7.59
N ASP A 95 -8.21 14.97 7.28
CA ASP A 95 -8.41 15.61 5.97
C ASP A 95 -7.89 14.72 4.84
N SER A 96 -6.69 14.15 5.02
CA SER A 96 -6.11 13.21 4.04
C SER A 96 -6.90 11.91 3.98
N ALA A 97 -7.35 11.40 5.12
CA ALA A 97 -8.18 10.20 5.17
C ALA A 97 -9.48 10.39 4.40
N TYR A 98 -10.17 11.53 4.60
CA TYR A 98 -11.38 11.86 3.84
C TYR A 98 -11.12 11.99 2.35
N HIS A 99 -9.99 12.57 1.96
CA HIS A 99 -9.62 12.69 0.57
C HIS A 99 -9.52 11.30 -0.10
N TYR A 100 -8.85 10.35 0.55
CA TYR A 100 -8.73 8.99 0.02
C TYR A 100 -10.07 8.23 0.04
N MET A 101 -10.91 8.48 1.04
CA MET A 101 -12.26 7.91 1.09
C MET A 101 -13.13 8.41 -0.07
N GLU A 102 -13.02 9.67 -0.44
CA GLU A 102 -13.74 10.22 -1.59
C GLU A 102 -13.26 9.60 -2.91
N LEU A 103 -11.97 9.33 -3.03
CA LEU A 103 -11.44 8.61 -4.20
C LEU A 103 -11.99 7.18 -4.27
N ILE A 104 -12.08 6.48 -3.14
CA ILE A 104 -12.67 5.14 -3.07
C ILE A 104 -14.12 5.19 -3.54
N LYS A 105 -14.88 6.15 -3.04
CA LYS A 105 -16.28 6.33 -3.41
C LYS A 105 -16.43 6.57 -4.90
N ALA A 106 -15.61 7.43 -5.48
CA ALA A 106 -15.63 7.74 -6.91
C ALA A 106 -15.34 6.51 -7.77
N ILE A 107 -14.48 5.61 -7.31
CA ILE A 107 -14.16 4.37 -8.01
C ILE A 107 -15.32 3.38 -7.95
N ARG A 108 -15.99 3.28 -6.80
CA ARG A 108 -17.07 2.32 -6.58
C ARG A 108 -18.39 2.72 -7.21
N GLU A 109 -18.69 4.02 -7.28
CA GLU A 109 -20.01 4.55 -7.64
C GLU A 109 -20.14 5.21 -9.02
N PRO A 110 -19.12 5.26 -9.90
CA PRO A 110 -19.27 6.00 -11.16
C PRO A 110 -20.35 5.44 -12.08
N GLN A 111 -20.61 4.15 -12.03
CA GLN A 111 -21.63 3.51 -12.84
C GLN A 111 -23.01 3.56 -12.21
N GLU A 112 -23.07 3.60 -10.87
CA GLU A 112 -24.30 3.71 -10.11
C GLU A 112 -24.82 5.14 -10.10
N THR A 113 -23.93 6.11 -10.06
CA THR A 113 -24.28 7.52 -10.01
C THR A 113 -24.92 8.00 -11.31
N ALA A 114 -24.41 7.56 -12.45
CA ALA A 114 -24.94 7.95 -13.77
C ALA A 114 -26.37 7.45 -14.00
N PRO A 115 -26.71 6.16 -13.76
CA PRO A 115 -28.09 5.71 -13.84
C PRO A 115 -29.02 6.35 -12.82
N ALA A 116 -28.53 6.54 -11.60
CA ALA A 116 -29.32 7.18 -10.52
C ALA A 116 -29.70 8.61 -10.90
N VAL A 117 -28.78 9.37 -11.46
CA VAL A 117 -29.05 10.74 -11.94
C VAL A 117 -30.08 10.72 -13.05
N SER A 118 -30.04 9.75 -13.96
CA SER A 118 -31.02 9.60 -15.02
C SER A 118 -32.43 9.34 -14.47
N TYR A 119 -32.54 8.56 -13.41
CA TYR A 119 -33.83 8.26 -12.77
C TYR A 119 -34.37 9.43 -11.96
N THR A 120 -33.51 10.21 -11.36
CA THR A 120 -33.95 11.38 -10.58
C THR A 120 -34.49 12.50 -11.45
N HIS A 121 -34.21 12.51 -12.72
CA HIS A 121 -34.75 13.48 -13.68
C HIS A 121 -36.11 13.07 -14.23
N LEU A 122 -36.53 11.87 -13.93
CA LEU A 122 -37.85 11.39 -14.26
C LEU A 122 -38.87 11.78 -13.19
#